data_7a32f059fc288815163518ba3f29dd7b
#
_entry.id   7a32f059fc288815163518ba3f29dd7b
#
_cell.length_a   1.000
_cell.length_b   1.000
_cell.length_c   1.000
_cell.angle_alpha   90.00
_cell.angle_beta   90.00
_cell.angle_gamma   90.00
#
_symmetry.space_group_name_H-M   'P 1'
#
loop_
_entity.id
_entity.type
_entity.pdbx_description
1 polymer ?
#
loop_
_entity_poly.entity_id
_entity_poly.type
_entity_poly.pdbx_seq_one_letter_code
_entity_poly.pdbx_strand_id
1 'polypeptide(L)'
;VDLLSLHIEKIGAKRVVIDDLTALTFRFPDDVQRRGAILSLIESLSSLDVTTVIISEALGYGIGRGINIEEYLSDGVIGMFLLKDGTRAIQISKMRGVQVDNKPHPYNIVDKVGIEVYPTETIFSEK
;
A
#
# COMPACT_ATOMS: atom_id res chain seq x y z
N VAL A 1 6.26 17.76 5.37
CA VAL A 1 6.56 17.34 3.99
C VAL A 1 7.93 17.84 3.58
N ASP A 2 8.22 19.13 3.72
CA ASP A 2 9.50 19.73 3.32
C ASP A 2 10.72 19.09 3.99
N LEU A 3 10.59 18.74 5.27
CA LEU A 3 11.67 18.09 6.01
C LEU A 3 11.97 16.67 5.48
N LEU A 4 10.93 15.93 5.09
CA LEU A 4 11.08 14.60 4.50
C LEU A 4 11.81 14.69 3.15
N SER A 5 11.39 15.60 2.29
CA SER A 5 12.02 15.82 0.98
C SER A 5 13.49 16.20 1.11
N LEU A 6 13.82 17.12 2.03
CA LEU A 6 15.20 17.50 2.32
C LEU A 6 16.07 16.31 2.78
N HIS A 7 15.50 15.41 3.60
CA HIS A 7 16.23 14.22 4.06
C HIS A 7 16.44 13.21 2.92
N ILE A 8 15.42 12.98 2.10
CA ILE A 8 15.52 12.10 0.92
C ILE A 8 16.64 12.56 -0.01
N GLU A 9 16.66 13.85 -0.32
CA GLU A 9 17.69 14.46 -1.18
C GLU A 9 19.08 14.39 -0.54
N LYS A 10 19.18 14.74 0.74
CA LYS A 10 20.45 14.76 1.48
C LYS A 10 21.16 13.41 1.49
N ILE A 11 20.41 12.30 1.62
CA ILE A 11 20.99 10.95 1.65
C ILE A 11 21.02 10.29 0.27
N GLY A 12 20.47 10.95 -0.77
CA GLY A 12 20.37 10.41 -2.13
C GLY A 12 19.50 9.16 -2.21
N ALA A 13 18.44 9.06 -1.40
CA ALA A 13 17.57 7.89 -1.39
C ALA A 13 16.89 7.72 -2.73
N LYS A 14 16.79 6.49 -3.21
CA LYS A 14 16.05 6.11 -4.42
C LYS A 14 14.79 5.30 -4.11
N ARG A 15 14.64 4.85 -2.90
CA ARG A 15 13.48 4.12 -2.39
C ARG A 15 13.10 4.65 -1.03
N VAL A 16 11.82 4.91 -0.83
CA VAL A 16 11.25 5.43 0.41
C VAL A 16 10.13 4.50 0.87
N VAL A 17 10.14 4.15 2.14
CA VAL A 17 9.06 3.38 2.76
C VAL A 17 8.45 4.24 3.87
N ILE A 18 7.13 4.40 3.83
CA ILE A 18 6.34 5.04 4.89
C ILE A 18 5.56 3.95 5.63
N ASP A 19 5.97 3.67 6.85
CA ASP A 19 5.37 2.68 7.74
C ASP A 19 4.99 3.37 9.08
N ASP A 20 3.72 3.67 9.32
CA ASP A 20 2.59 3.57 8.40
C ASP A 20 1.89 4.93 8.23
N LEU A 21 1.11 5.07 7.17
CA LEU A 21 0.35 6.28 6.89
C LEU A 21 -0.77 6.51 7.91
N THR A 22 -1.35 5.44 8.42
CA THR A 22 -2.45 5.50 9.41
C THR A 22 -2.01 6.23 10.66
N ALA A 23 -0.82 5.92 11.20
CA ALA A 23 -0.26 6.60 12.37
C ALA A 23 -0.03 8.11 12.12
N LEU A 24 0.39 8.48 10.92
CA LEU A 24 0.59 9.89 10.56
C LEU A 24 -0.75 10.65 10.52
N THR A 25 -1.83 9.98 10.17
CA THR A 25 -3.14 10.62 9.99
C THR A 25 -3.91 10.84 11.29
N PHE A 26 -3.54 10.19 12.38
CA PHE A 26 -4.17 10.41 13.71
C PHE A 26 -4.06 11.85 14.24
N ARG A 27 -3.16 12.66 13.70
CA ARG A 27 -2.98 14.07 14.08
C ARG A 27 -4.06 14.99 13.52
N PHE A 28 -4.83 14.54 12.54
CA PHE A 28 -5.82 15.36 11.86
C PHE A 28 -7.23 15.07 12.41
N PRO A 29 -7.92 16.07 12.96
CA PRO A 29 -9.18 15.88 13.68
C PRO A 29 -10.36 15.56 12.76
N ASP A 30 -10.27 15.93 11.49
CA ASP A 30 -11.33 15.70 10.53
C ASP A 30 -10.84 15.08 9.21
N ASP A 31 -11.78 14.48 8.47
CA ASP A 31 -11.51 13.78 7.23
C ASP A 31 -10.98 14.68 6.11
N VAL A 32 -11.39 15.94 6.07
CA VAL A 32 -10.96 16.88 5.02
C VAL A 32 -9.49 17.22 5.20
N GLN A 33 -9.10 17.55 6.42
CA GLN A 33 -7.70 17.84 6.75
C GLN A 33 -6.82 16.62 6.53
N ARG A 34 -7.29 15.44 6.94
CA ARG A 34 -6.57 14.18 6.72
C ARG A 34 -6.34 13.90 5.23
N ARG A 35 -7.39 14.00 4.42
CA ARG A 35 -7.28 13.82 2.96
C ARG A 35 -6.35 14.84 2.31
N GLY A 36 -6.41 16.09 2.74
CA GLY A 36 -5.51 17.14 2.27
C GLY A 36 -4.05 16.85 2.60
N ALA A 37 -3.78 16.37 3.81
CA ALA A 37 -2.43 15.99 4.24
C ALA A 37 -1.88 14.80 3.45
N ILE A 38 -2.70 13.77 3.20
CA ILE A 38 -2.33 12.61 2.38
C ILE A 38 -2.03 13.03 0.94
N LEU A 39 -2.89 13.85 0.35
CA LEU A 39 -2.69 14.36 -1.00
C LEU A 39 -1.36 15.13 -1.10
N SER A 40 -1.12 16.08 -0.20
CA SER A 40 0.13 16.85 -0.18
C SER A 40 1.38 15.98 0.01
N LEU A 41 1.28 14.91 0.82
CA LEU A 41 2.37 13.97 1.01
C LEU A 41 2.67 13.20 -0.28
N ILE A 42 1.64 12.65 -0.93
CA ILE A 42 1.80 11.87 -2.17
C ILE A 42 2.32 12.76 -3.31
N GLU A 43 1.78 13.97 -3.47
CA GLU A 43 2.25 14.93 -4.47
C GLU A 43 3.74 15.30 -4.27
N SER A 44 4.12 15.54 -3.03
CA SER A 44 5.52 15.83 -2.69
C SER A 44 6.44 14.66 -3.01
N LEU A 45 6.08 13.44 -2.63
CA LEU A 45 6.86 12.24 -2.94
C LEU A 45 6.92 11.96 -4.44
N SER A 46 5.83 12.20 -5.16
CA SER A 46 5.76 12.03 -6.63
C SER A 46 6.60 13.03 -7.40
N SER A 47 6.93 14.19 -6.79
CA SER A 47 7.82 15.18 -7.38
C SER A 47 9.30 14.82 -7.28
N LEU A 48 9.64 13.83 -6.46
CA LEU A 48 11.00 13.33 -6.27
C LEU A 48 11.25 12.13 -7.19
N ASP A 49 12.50 11.96 -7.62
CA ASP A 49 12.95 10.79 -8.42
C ASP A 49 13.18 9.57 -7.51
N VAL A 50 12.11 9.11 -6.83
CA VAL A 50 12.14 7.99 -5.89
C VAL A 50 10.98 7.04 -6.11
N THR A 51 11.20 5.75 -5.82
CA THR A 51 10.11 4.78 -5.69
C THR A 51 9.62 4.78 -4.26
N THR A 52 8.32 5.04 -4.07
CA THR A 52 7.73 5.09 -2.73
C THR A 52 6.80 3.91 -2.49
N VAL A 53 6.94 3.27 -1.33
CA VAL A 53 5.99 2.30 -0.78
C VAL A 53 5.33 2.92 0.45
N ILE A 54 4.02 2.99 0.43
CA ILE A 54 3.24 3.50 1.57
C ILE A 54 2.45 2.32 2.14
N ILE A 55 2.61 2.09 3.43
CA ILE A 55 1.85 1.09 4.17
C ILE A 55 0.67 1.79 4.84
N SER A 56 -0.53 1.26 4.66
CA SER A 56 -1.72 1.73 5.34
C SER A 56 -2.64 0.56 5.71
N GLU A 57 -3.44 0.74 6.74
CA GLU A 57 -4.42 -0.25 7.13
C GLU A 57 -5.62 -0.24 6.19
N ALA A 58 -6.02 -1.43 5.73
CA ALA A 58 -7.20 -1.59 4.89
C ALA A 58 -8.48 -1.58 5.75
N LEU A 59 -9.47 -0.79 5.32
CA LEU A 59 -10.80 -0.77 5.94
C LEU A 59 -11.64 -1.96 5.45
N GLY A 60 -11.38 -3.16 5.98
CA GLY A 60 -12.14 -4.38 5.68
C GLY A 60 -11.62 -5.18 4.47
N TYR A 61 -12.32 -6.26 4.16
CA TYR A 61 -11.97 -7.23 3.11
C TYR A 61 -13.00 -7.22 1.97
N GLY A 62 -12.54 -7.57 0.77
CA GLY A 62 -13.40 -8.02 -0.31
C GLY A 62 -14.08 -6.94 -1.12
N ILE A 63 -15.01 -7.38 -1.96
CA ILE A 63 -15.79 -6.55 -2.86
C ILE A 63 -16.72 -5.65 -2.04
N GLY A 64 -16.65 -4.32 -2.27
CA GLY A 64 -17.53 -3.35 -1.60
C GLY A 64 -16.92 -2.66 -0.37
N ARG A 65 -15.65 -2.94 -0.01
CA ARG A 65 -14.93 -2.12 0.97
C ARG A 65 -14.74 -0.69 0.45
N GLY A 66 -14.70 0.27 1.36
CA GLY A 66 -14.31 1.63 0.99
C GLY A 66 -12.90 1.67 0.40
N ILE A 67 -12.69 2.51 -0.61
CA ILE A 67 -11.36 2.78 -1.16
C ILE A 67 -10.78 3.98 -0.42
N ASN A 68 -9.61 3.80 0.15
CA ASN A 68 -8.89 4.90 0.79
C ASN A 68 -8.33 5.87 -0.27
N ILE A 69 -8.14 7.13 0.10
CA ILE A 69 -7.65 8.14 -0.84
C ILE A 69 -6.25 7.82 -1.35
N GLU A 70 -5.39 7.28 -0.52
CA GLU A 70 -4.05 6.86 -0.89
C GLU A 70 -4.05 5.76 -1.96
N GLU A 71 -5.01 4.84 -1.91
CA GLU A 71 -5.18 3.81 -2.95
C GLU A 71 -5.59 4.43 -4.29
N TYR A 72 -6.43 5.45 -4.24
CA TYR A 72 -6.86 6.16 -5.45
C TYR A 72 -5.70 6.93 -6.10
N LEU A 73 -4.87 7.57 -5.31
CA LEU A 73 -3.76 8.42 -5.77
C LEU A 73 -2.53 7.62 -6.19
N SER A 74 -2.28 6.45 -5.61
CA SER A 74 -1.10 5.62 -5.91
C SER A 74 -1.11 5.04 -7.33
N ASP A 75 0.06 4.70 -7.85
CA ASP A 75 0.22 4.03 -9.14
C ASP A 75 -0.07 2.53 -9.06
N GLY A 76 0.12 1.93 -7.90
CA GLY A 76 -0.18 0.53 -7.62
C GLY A 76 -0.75 0.32 -6.23
N VAL A 77 -1.57 -0.72 -6.08
CA VAL A 77 -2.15 -1.16 -4.81
C VAL A 77 -1.94 -2.66 -4.66
N ILE A 78 -1.24 -3.02 -3.61
CA ILE A 78 -1.00 -4.41 -3.22
C ILE A 78 -1.72 -4.65 -1.91
N GLY A 79 -2.74 -5.48 -1.92
CA GLY A 79 -3.45 -5.91 -0.73
C GLY A 79 -2.80 -7.15 -0.12
N MET A 80 -2.63 -7.13 1.20
CA MET A 80 -2.17 -8.28 1.98
C MET A 80 -3.20 -8.60 3.05
N PHE A 81 -3.65 -9.85 3.10
CA PHE A 81 -4.78 -10.26 3.94
C PHE A 81 -4.43 -11.51 4.74
N LEU A 82 -5.01 -11.61 5.93
CA LEU A 82 -5.07 -12.85 6.71
C LEU A 82 -6.52 -13.36 6.66
N LEU A 83 -6.73 -14.52 6.08
CA LEU A 83 -8.04 -15.13 5.98
C LEU A 83 -8.43 -15.83 7.29
N LYS A 84 -9.72 -16.19 7.44
CA LYS A 84 -10.26 -16.80 8.66
C LYS A 84 -9.62 -18.15 9.00
N ASP A 85 -9.18 -18.89 8.00
CA ASP A 85 -8.48 -20.17 8.16
C ASP A 85 -6.98 -20.03 8.47
N GLY A 86 -6.48 -18.79 8.58
CA GLY A 86 -5.06 -18.48 8.81
C GLY A 86 -4.22 -18.38 7.52
N THR A 87 -4.81 -18.56 6.36
CA THR A 87 -4.10 -18.39 5.08
C THR A 87 -3.75 -16.93 4.85
N ARG A 88 -2.51 -16.66 4.47
CA ARG A 88 -2.08 -15.33 4.03
C ARG A 88 -2.31 -15.20 2.52
N ALA A 89 -2.95 -14.12 2.11
CA ALA A 89 -3.25 -13.83 0.72
C ALA A 89 -2.65 -12.48 0.30
N ILE A 90 -2.13 -12.42 -0.92
CA ILE A 90 -1.65 -11.20 -1.57
C ILE A 90 -2.40 -11.01 -2.88
N GLN A 91 -2.76 -9.76 -3.18
CA GLN A 91 -3.50 -9.41 -4.40
C GLN A 91 -3.00 -8.08 -4.93
N ILE A 92 -2.75 -7.99 -6.23
CA ILE A 92 -2.52 -6.71 -6.91
C ILE A 92 -3.88 -6.20 -7.38
N SER A 93 -4.42 -5.20 -6.68
CA SER A 93 -5.74 -4.63 -6.99
C SER A 93 -5.66 -3.56 -8.07
N LYS A 94 -4.50 -2.93 -8.23
CA LYS A 94 -4.25 -1.85 -9.18
C LYS A 94 -2.77 -1.82 -9.54
N MET A 95 -2.47 -1.59 -10.81
CA MET A 95 -1.13 -1.24 -11.28
C MET A 95 -1.26 -0.45 -12.59
N ARG A 96 -0.86 0.82 -12.57
CA ARG A 96 -0.95 1.67 -13.75
C ARG A 96 0.02 1.20 -14.83
N GLY A 97 -0.46 1.18 -16.08
CA GLY A 97 0.36 0.82 -17.24
C GLY A 97 0.68 -0.67 -17.40
N VAL A 98 0.17 -1.53 -16.53
CA VAL A 98 0.40 -2.98 -16.57
C VAL A 98 -0.92 -3.72 -16.40
N GLN A 99 -1.10 -4.79 -17.17
CA GLN A 99 -2.19 -5.72 -16.93
C GLN A 99 -1.84 -6.62 -15.76
N VAL A 100 -2.75 -6.75 -14.80
CA VAL A 100 -2.56 -7.57 -13.60
C VAL A 100 -3.62 -8.64 -13.48
N ASP A 101 -3.27 -9.76 -12.85
CA ASP A 101 -4.23 -10.73 -12.36
C ASP A 101 -4.79 -10.22 -11.03
N ASN A 102 -6.05 -9.82 -11.03
CA ASN A 102 -6.72 -9.28 -9.85
C ASN A 102 -7.17 -10.36 -8.84
N LYS A 103 -6.63 -11.58 -8.93
CA LYS A 103 -6.96 -12.66 -8.02
C LYS A 103 -6.04 -12.65 -6.79
N PRO A 104 -6.57 -13.04 -5.62
CA PRO A 104 -5.73 -13.28 -4.45
C PRO A 104 -4.95 -14.59 -4.61
N HIS A 105 -3.67 -14.55 -4.29
CA HIS A 105 -2.77 -15.70 -4.27
C HIS A 105 -2.24 -15.95 -2.87
N PRO A 106 -2.03 -17.21 -2.46
CA PRO A 106 -1.40 -17.50 -1.19
C PRO A 106 0.05 -17.02 -1.16
N TYR A 107 0.51 -16.60 0.03
CA TYR A 107 1.92 -16.33 0.25
C TYR A 107 2.37 -16.79 1.64
N ASN A 108 3.67 -17.03 1.77
CA ASN A 108 4.33 -17.26 3.05
C ASN A 108 5.44 -16.24 3.29
N ILE A 109 5.78 -16.04 4.56
CA ILE A 109 6.98 -15.32 4.97
C ILE A 109 8.01 -16.37 5.34
N VAL A 110 9.08 -16.43 4.57
CA VAL A 110 10.13 -17.45 4.68
C VAL A 110 11.42 -16.81 5.20
N ASP A 111 12.03 -17.42 6.22
CA ASP A 111 13.26 -16.88 6.80
C ASP A 111 14.34 -16.74 5.73
N LYS A 112 15.05 -15.60 5.73
CA LYS A 112 16.11 -15.22 4.79
C LYS A 112 15.71 -15.12 3.31
N VAL A 113 14.46 -15.43 2.96
CA VAL A 113 13.90 -15.29 1.59
C VAL A 113 13.00 -14.08 1.50
N GLY A 114 12.14 -13.87 2.50
CA GLY A 114 11.12 -12.82 2.51
C GLY A 114 9.74 -13.37 2.15
N ILE A 115 9.02 -12.67 1.29
CA ILE A 115 7.68 -13.05 0.86
C ILE A 115 7.79 -14.01 -0.34
N GLU A 116 7.29 -15.22 -0.17
CA GLU A 116 7.18 -16.22 -1.22
C GLU A 116 5.73 -16.35 -1.66
N VAL A 117 5.43 -15.99 -2.90
CA VAL A 117 4.09 -16.01 -3.48
C VAL A 117 3.89 -17.26 -4.32
N TYR A 118 2.70 -17.86 -4.24
CA TYR A 118 2.31 -19.03 -5.05
C TYR A 118 1.34 -18.60 -6.16
N PRO A 119 1.83 -18.09 -7.30
CA PRO A 119 1.01 -17.43 -8.31
C PRO A 119 0.13 -18.38 -9.12
N THR A 120 0.41 -19.68 -9.09
CA THR A 120 -0.42 -20.71 -9.73
C THR A 120 -1.58 -21.19 -8.88
N GLU A 121 -1.55 -20.87 -7.59
CA GLU A 121 -2.62 -21.18 -6.64
C GLU A 121 -3.57 -20.00 -6.52
N THR A 122 -4.86 -20.28 -6.51
CA THR A 122 -5.91 -19.28 -6.31
C THR A 122 -6.67 -19.57 -5.03
N ILE A 123 -6.95 -18.54 -4.27
CA ILE A 123 -7.79 -18.63 -3.09
C ILE A 123 -9.22 -18.35 -3.54
N PHE A 124 -10.08 -19.34 -3.40
CA PHE A 124 -11.51 -19.14 -3.59
C PHE A 124 -12.06 -18.50 -2.31
N SER A 125 -12.46 -17.24 -2.38
CA SER A 125 -13.20 -16.62 -1.28
C SER A 125 -14.56 -17.32 -1.19
N GLU A 126 -14.80 -18.04 -0.12
CA GLU A 126 -16.17 -18.41 0.25
C GLU A 126 -16.97 -17.10 0.42
N LYS A 127 -18.15 -17.10 -0.24
CA LYS A 127 -19.10 -15.97 -0.19
C LYS A 127 -19.67 -15.77 1.19
#